data_aab2121cf3fd19641e14e6efc87d80f3
#
_entry.id   aab2121cf3fd19641e14e6efc87d80f3
#
_cell.length_a   1.000
_cell.length_b   1.000
_cell.length_c   1.000
_cell.angle_alpha   90.00
_cell.angle_beta   90.00
_cell.angle_gamma   90.00
#
_symmetry.space_group_name_H-M   'P 1'
#
loop_
_entity.id
_entity.type
_entity.pdbx_description
1 polymer ?
#
loop_
_entity_poly.entity_id
_entity_poly.type
_entity_poly.pdbx_seq_one_letter_code
_entity_poly.pdbx_strand_id
1 'polypeptide(L)'
;TPYYYKKHSIHSIIIAGYEEENDKIYVIDWYPSWYFKGEITKNELDMARNSLNDHDGILSGIPINYQSSVICRSDFSEDEIKLIKNQLEKTLNKFYQVNSDKNTVKGELNGYRAINEISVFLEDNMSLKGQKRVKFLEYMYEKLYFIYSRKELFYWFLERVEDEYPIISVRNTQDALEKTMKSWKIILSLIIKCTIKNTNDDYEKILIIMEQIMAEEKRFYYSLYDLNRRVNLIT
;
A
#
# COMPACT_ATOMS: atom_id res chain seq x y z
N THR A 1 -1.49 -1.49 20.15
CA THR A 1 -1.41 -2.06 18.79
C THR A 1 -2.06 -3.43 18.76
N PRO A 2 -2.71 -3.87 17.65
CA PRO A 2 -3.36 -5.17 17.54
C PRO A 2 -2.38 -6.35 17.68
N TYR A 3 -1.08 -6.10 17.54
CA TYR A 3 -0.01 -7.11 17.59
C TYR A 3 0.80 -7.08 18.88
N TYR A 4 0.43 -6.24 19.84
CA TYR A 4 1.12 -6.14 21.14
C TYR A 4 1.17 -7.52 21.80
N TYR A 5 2.36 -8.01 22.11
CA TYR A 5 2.67 -9.38 22.59
C TYR A 5 2.35 -10.54 21.62
N LYS A 6 2.00 -10.28 20.35
CA LYS A 6 1.62 -11.37 19.43
C LYS A 6 2.54 -11.51 18.21
N LYS A 7 2.92 -10.40 17.63
CA LYS A 7 3.79 -10.34 16.44
C LYS A 7 4.59 -9.06 16.47
N HIS A 8 5.81 -9.10 15.97
CA HIS A 8 6.54 -7.92 15.55
C HIS A 8 6.36 -7.72 14.04
N SER A 9 6.23 -6.49 13.63
CA SER A 9 6.35 -6.09 12.23
C SER A 9 7.26 -4.87 12.17
N ILE A 10 8.04 -4.76 11.11
CA ILE A 10 8.76 -3.52 10.82
C ILE A 10 7.71 -2.43 10.64
N HIS A 11 7.72 -1.47 11.55
CA HIS A 11 6.72 -0.43 11.61
C HIS A 11 7.39 0.91 11.92
N SER A 12 6.97 1.95 11.23
CA SER A 12 7.47 3.30 11.42
C SER A 12 6.38 4.15 12.03
N ILE A 13 6.73 4.94 13.04
CA ILE A 13 5.86 5.96 13.62
C ILE A 13 6.46 7.34 13.38
N ILE A 14 5.61 8.35 13.32
CA ILE A 14 6.03 9.74 13.25
C ILE A 14 6.05 10.30 14.67
N ILE A 15 7.19 10.82 15.11
CA ILE A 15 7.28 11.58 16.33
C ILE A 15 7.01 13.05 15.98
N ALA A 16 5.85 13.55 16.42
CA ALA A 16 5.38 14.89 16.11
C ALA A 16 5.81 15.94 17.13
N GLY A 17 6.24 15.51 18.34
CA GLY A 17 6.69 16.40 19.39
C GLY A 17 7.14 15.65 20.63
N TYR A 18 7.81 16.37 21.52
CA TYR A 18 8.28 15.86 22.82
C TYR A 18 8.07 16.95 23.89
N GLU A 19 7.53 16.57 25.02
CA GLU A 19 7.33 17.40 26.20
C GLU A 19 8.17 16.82 27.33
N GLU A 20 9.31 17.46 27.60
CA GLU A 20 10.32 16.97 28.52
C GLU A 20 9.84 16.92 29.97
N GLU A 21 9.06 17.94 30.40
CA GLU A 21 8.57 18.06 31.78
C GLU A 21 7.65 16.90 32.21
N ASN A 22 6.88 16.36 31.28
CA ASN A 22 5.89 15.29 31.54
C ASN A 22 6.28 13.95 30.89
N ASP A 23 7.50 13.86 30.33
CA ASP A 23 8.00 12.67 29.61
C ASP A 23 7.03 12.14 28.54
N LYS A 24 6.36 13.09 27.84
CA LYS A 24 5.37 12.78 26.82
C LYS A 24 5.95 12.91 25.42
N ILE A 25 5.69 11.92 24.59
CA ILE A 25 6.03 11.89 23.18
C ILE A 25 4.73 11.88 22.37
N TYR A 26 4.54 12.89 21.54
CA TYR A 26 3.39 12.95 20.63
C TYR A 26 3.71 12.14 19.40
N VAL A 27 2.89 11.13 19.12
CA VAL A 27 3.09 10.21 18.01
C VAL A 27 1.90 10.19 17.07
N ILE A 28 2.21 10.02 15.79
CA ILE A 28 1.24 9.70 14.75
C ILE A 28 1.65 8.33 14.21
N ASP A 29 0.78 7.38 14.38
CA ASP A 29 0.95 6.02 13.93
C ASP A 29 -0.16 5.70 12.93
N TRP A 30 0.23 5.40 11.72
CA TRP A 30 -0.69 4.97 10.69
C TRP A 30 -0.32 3.57 10.22
N TYR A 31 -1.06 2.63 10.75
CA TYR A 31 -1.06 1.28 10.25
C TYR A 31 -2.38 1.03 9.52
N PRO A 32 -2.37 0.36 8.39
CA PRO A 32 -3.57 0.03 7.65
C PRO A 32 -4.66 -0.55 8.57
N SER A 33 -5.85 0.06 8.55
CA SER A 33 -6.98 -0.15 9.47
C SER A 33 -6.81 0.49 10.87
N TRP A 34 -5.67 1.13 11.16
CA TRP A 34 -5.41 1.75 12.45
C TRP A 34 -4.76 3.11 12.27
N TYR A 35 -5.45 4.12 12.73
CA TYR A 35 -4.89 5.46 12.88
C TYR A 35 -4.83 5.77 14.38
N PHE A 36 -3.64 6.08 14.85
CA PHE A 36 -3.42 6.55 16.20
C PHE A 36 -2.71 7.89 16.15
N LYS A 37 -3.30 8.87 16.79
CA LYS A 37 -2.66 10.15 17.10
C LYS A 37 -2.83 10.36 18.59
N GLY A 38 -1.73 10.40 19.32
CA GLY A 38 -1.80 10.46 20.77
C GLY A 38 -0.44 10.62 21.42
N GLU A 39 -0.43 10.40 22.70
CA GLU A 39 0.73 10.53 23.57
C GLU A 39 1.19 9.14 24.01
N ILE A 40 2.48 8.95 24.06
CA ILE A 40 3.15 7.81 24.71
C ILE A 40 4.26 8.33 25.59
N THR A 41 4.69 7.54 26.54
CA THR A 41 5.87 7.85 27.34
C THR A 41 7.16 7.48 26.62
N LYS A 42 8.27 8.09 27.01
CA LYS A 42 9.60 7.71 26.52
C LYS A 42 9.89 6.23 26.80
N ASN A 43 9.50 5.76 27.99
CA ASN A 43 9.70 4.35 28.34
C ASN A 43 8.93 3.40 27.40
N GLU A 44 7.68 3.73 27.05
CA GLU A 44 6.91 2.93 26.06
C GLU A 44 7.56 2.93 24.70
N LEU A 45 8.08 4.08 24.25
CA LEU A 45 8.82 4.15 23.00
C LEU A 45 10.10 3.31 23.03
N ASP A 46 10.88 3.42 24.11
CA ASP A 46 12.12 2.69 24.29
C ASP A 46 11.86 1.17 24.36
N MET A 47 10.83 0.76 25.07
CA MET A 47 10.41 -0.66 25.11
C MET A 47 10.00 -1.17 23.72
N ALA A 48 9.27 -0.37 22.96
CA ALA A 48 8.87 -0.75 21.60
C ALA A 48 10.07 -0.85 20.65
N ARG A 49 11.03 0.07 20.73
CA ARG A 49 12.24 0.11 19.90
C ARG A 49 13.25 -0.98 20.24
N ASN A 50 13.37 -1.32 21.51
CA ASN A 50 14.36 -2.28 22.01
C ASN A 50 13.77 -3.68 22.20
N SER A 51 12.52 -3.89 21.75
CA SER A 51 11.91 -5.22 21.87
C SER A 51 12.68 -6.25 21.06
N LEU A 52 13.01 -7.36 21.71
CA LEU A 52 13.67 -8.50 21.08
C LEU A 52 12.61 -9.52 20.67
N ASN A 53 12.70 -9.99 19.45
CA ASN A 53 11.87 -11.07 18.97
C ASN A 53 12.72 -12.02 18.11
N ASP A 54 12.76 -13.28 18.49
CA ASP A 54 13.55 -14.31 17.81
C ASP A 54 13.16 -14.52 16.33
N HIS A 55 11.99 -14.02 15.94
CA HIS A 55 11.49 -14.10 14.56
C HIS A 55 11.89 -12.91 13.66
N ASP A 56 12.44 -11.82 14.23
CA ASP A 56 12.78 -10.62 13.47
C ASP A 56 14.20 -10.64 12.88
N GLY A 57 14.94 -11.71 13.14
CA GLY A 57 16.28 -11.91 12.60
C GLY A 57 17.25 -10.78 12.95
N ILE A 58 17.96 -10.28 11.95
CA ILE A 58 18.99 -9.23 12.11
C ILE A 58 18.44 -7.86 12.52
N LEU A 59 17.13 -7.65 12.45
CA LEU A 59 16.49 -6.37 12.79
C LEU A 59 15.96 -6.33 14.23
N SER A 60 16.03 -7.45 14.95
CA SER A 60 15.57 -7.53 16.34
C SER A 60 16.41 -6.66 17.24
N GLY A 61 15.78 -5.73 17.95
CA GLY A 61 16.43 -4.83 18.90
C GLY A 61 17.40 -3.79 18.29
N ILE A 62 17.42 -3.66 16.97
CA ILE A 62 18.24 -2.63 16.30
C ILE A 62 17.36 -1.45 15.92
N PRO A 63 17.50 -0.28 16.59
CA PRO A 63 16.77 0.92 16.20
C PRO A 63 17.29 1.40 14.83
N ILE A 64 16.41 1.42 13.84
CA ILE A 64 16.73 1.99 12.53
C ILE A 64 16.43 3.49 12.60
N ASN A 65 17.48 4.30 12.55
CA ASN A 65 17.35 5.74 12.50
C ASN A 65 17.31 6.19 11.04
N TYR A 66 16.18 6.71 10.61
CA TYR A 66 16.07 7.40 9.33
C TYR A 66 16.32 8.89 9.58
N GLN A 67 17.31 9.43 8.94
CA GLN A 67 17.47 10.87 8.85
C GLN A 67 16.79 11.34 7.56
N SER A 68 15.61 11.95 7.69
CA SER A 68 14.96 12.63 6.57
C SER A 68 15.20 14.12 6.70
N SER A 69 15.71 14.74 5.64
CA SER A 69 15.69 16.20 5.52
C SER A 69 14.30 16.61 5.03
N VAL A 70 13.64 17.52 5.75
CA VAL A 70 12.46 18.20 5.25
C VAL A 70 12.95 19.24 4.25
N ILE A 71 12.69 19.01 2.97
CA ILE A 71 12.94 20.00 1.93
C ILE A 71 11.79 21.00 1.99
N CYS A 72 12.10 22.25 2.31
CA CYS A 72 11.09 23.31 2.33
C CYS A 72 10.52 23.55 0.93
N ARG A 73 9.22 23.81 0.85
CA ARG A 73 8.45 23.99 -0.39
C ARG A 73 8.98 25.10 -1.31
N SER A 74 9.70 26.07 -0.77
CA SER A 74 10.37 27.15 -1.52
C SER A 74 11.43 26.66 -2.52
N ASP A 75 11.94 25.44 -2.34
CA ASP A 75 13.02 24.89 -3.16
C ASP A 75 12.51 24.11 -4.38
N PHE A 76 11.17 23.99 -4.55
CA PHE A 76 10.53 23.18 -5.59
C PHE A 76 9.88 23.98 -6.73
N SER A 77 10.00 25.28 -6.79
CA SER A 77 9.18 26.16 -7.65
C SER A 77 9.30 25.95 -9.17
N GLU A 78 10.35 25.30 -9.67
CA GLU A 78 10.49 25.04 -11.11
C GLU A 78 10.30 23.55 -11.51
N ASP A 79 10.28 22.62 -10.56
CA ASP A 79 10.33 21.19 -10.82
C ASP A 79 9.09 20.38 -10.39
N GLU A 80 8.05 21.03 -9.82
CA GLU A 80 6.88 20.29 -9.31
C GLU A 80 6.12 19.55 -10.42
N ILE A 81 5.88 20.19 -11.56
CA ILE A 81 5.25 19.52 -12.72
C ILE A 81 6.13 18.39 -13.24
N LYS A 82 7.44 18.56 -13.23
CA LYS A 82 8.39 17.51 -13.61
C LYS A 82 8.39 16.34 -12.63
N LEU A 83 8.21 16.59 -11.32
CA LEU A 83 8.03 15.54 -10.32
C LEU A 83 6.72 14.77 -10.54
N ILE A 84 5.61 15.46 -10.82
CA ILE A 84 4.33 14.85 -11.17
C ILE A 84 4.51 13.93 -12.38
N LYS A 85 5.09 14.47 -13.46
CA LYS A 85 5.40 13.72 -14.67
C LYS A 85 6.22 12.47 -14.39
N ASN A 86 7.34 12.62 -13.67
CA ASN A 86 8.20 11.50 -13.31
C ASN A 86 7.46 10.43 -12.49
N GLN A 87 6.56 10.85 -11.60
CA GLN A 87 5.77 9.91 -10.80
C GLN A 87 4.74 9.16 -11.66
N LEU A 88 4.07 9.85 -12.58
CA LEU A 88 3.14 9.24 -13.52
C LEU A 88 3.86 8.23 -14.44
N GLU A 89 4.99 8.62 -15.01
CA GLU A 89 5.83 7.75 -15.84
C GLU A 89 6.35 6.52 -15.08
N LYS A 90 6.85 6.69 -13.85
CA LYS A 90 7.28 5.56 -13.02
C LYS A 90 6.14 4.59 -12.73
N THR A 91 4.94 5.10 -12.48
CA THR A 91 3.77 4.27 -12.20
C THR A 91 3.35 3.49 -13.45
N LEU A 92 3.31 4.15 -14.61
CA LEU A 92 3.02 3.51 -15.89
C LEU A 92 4.07 2.46 -16.25
N ASN A 93 5.36 2.80 -16.13
CA ASN A 93 6.44 1.89 -16.46
C ASN A 93 6.41 0.62 -15.61
N LYS A 94 6.11 0.74 -14.31
CA LYS A 94 5.95 -0.44 -13.43
C LYS A 94 4.79 -1.33 -13.85
N PHE A 95 3.72 -0.75 -14.38
CA PHE A 95 2.58 -1.54 -14.84
C PHE A 95 2.85 -2.26 -16.16
N TYR A 96 3.48 -1.56 -17.12
CA TYR A 96 3.78 -2.09 -18.45
C TYR A 96 5.12 -2.83 -18.53
N GLN A 97 5.93 -2.85 -17.47
CA GLN A 97 7.17 -3.67 -17.43
C GLN A 97 6.85 -5.16 -17.48
N VAL A 98 6.30 -5.56 -18.62
CA VAL A 98 5.96 -6.93 -18.87
C VAL A 98 7.19 -7.76 -19.22
N ASN A 99 8.32 -7.21 -19.61
CA ASN A 99 9.48 -7.99 -20.04
C ASN A 99 10.76 -7.17 -20.24
N SER A 100 11.31 -6.55 -19.23
CA SER A 100 12.75 -6.34 -19.27
C SER A 100 13.40 -7.19 -18.18
N ASP A 101 13.76 -8.40 -18.54
CA ASP A 101 14.40 -9.41 -17.70
C ASP A 101 15.72 -8.98 -17.04
N LYS A 102 16.11 -7.73 -17.19
CA LYS A 102 17.42 -7.25 -16.77
C LYS A 102 17.46 -6.51 -15.44
N ASN A 103 16.33 -6.08 -14.85
CA ASN A 103 16.33 -5.28 -13.62
C ASN A 103 15.22 -5.63 -12.60
N THR A 104 14.51 -6.73 -12.76
CA THR A 104 13.58 -7.19 -11.72
C THR A 104 14.35 -7.95 -10.66
N VAL A 105 14.17 -7.58 -9.39
CA VAL A 105 14.57 -8.41 -8.27
C VAL A 105 13.95 -9.78 -8.49
N LYS A 106 14.75 -10.84 -8.46
CA LYS A 106 14.34 -12.21 -8.74
C LYS A 106 13.11 -12.55 -7.90
N GLY A 107 11.94 -12.70 -8.55
CA GLY A 107 10.67 -13.02 -7.90
C GLY A 107 9.67 -11.87 -7.77
N GLU A 108 9.96 -10.64 -8.23
CA GLU A 108 8.97 -9.57 -8.30
C GLU A 108 8.12 -9.69 -9.57
N LEU A 109 6.81 -9.72 -9.37
CA LEU A 109 5.81 -9.60 -10.43
C LEU A 109 5.15 -8.23 -10.33
N ASN A 110 5.02 -7.55 -11.44
CA ASN A 110 4.44 -6.20 -11.50
C ASN A 110 3.22 -6.15 -12.43
N GLY A 111 2.32 -5.21 -12.14
CA GLY A 111 1.21 -4.85 -13.00
C GLY A 111 0.22 -5.98 -13.26
N TYR A 112 -0.21 -6.07 -14.50
CA TYR A 112 -1.24 -7.01 -14.94
C TYR A 112 -0.87 -8.48 -14.72
N ARG A 113 0.40 -8.82 -14.92
CA ARG A 113 0.90 -10.17 -14.70
C ARG A 113 0.81 -10.57 -13.22
N ALA A 114 1.11 -9.63 -12.31
CA ALA A 114 0.99 -9.87 -10.88
C ALA A 114 -0.46 -10.19 -10.47
N ILE A 115 -1.45 -9.50 -11.04
CA ILE A 115 -2.86 -9.74 -10.74
C ILE A 115 -3.30 -11.12 -11.23
N ASN A 116 -2.87 -11.49 -12.42
CA ASN A 116 -3.15 -12.83 -12.96
C ASN A 116 -2.55 -13.94 -12.10
N GLU A 117 -1.29 -13.81 -11.69
CA GLU A 117 -0.62 -14.78 -10.82
C GLU A 117 -1.27 -14.86 -9.43
N ILE A 118 -1.78 -13.76 -8.90
CA ILE A 118 -2.56 -13.75 -7.65
C ILE A 118 -3.84 -14.58 -7.84
N SER A 119 -4.53 -14.44 -8.97
CA SER A 119 -5.74 -15.18 -9.28
C SER A 119 -5.47 -16.69 -9.32
N VAL A 120 -4.43 -17.09 -10.08
CA VAL A 120 -3.99 -18.50 -10.17
C VAL A 120 -3.58 -19.02 -8.79
N PHE A 121 -2.83 -18.24 -8.02
CA PHE A 121 -2.39 -18.65 -6.69
C PHE A 121 -3.55 -18.82 -5.70
N LEU A 122 -4.58 -17.97 -5.80
CA LEU A 122 -5.82 -18.16 -5.04
C LEU A 122 -6.52 -19.47 -5.44
N GLU A 123 -6.67 -19.72 -6.75
CA GLU A 123 -7.33 -20.89 -7.29
C GLU A 123 -6.64 -22.20 -6.87
N ASP A 124 -5.31 -22.27 -7.00
CA ASP A 124 -4.50 -23.43 -6.61
C ASP A 124 -4.64 -23.79 -5.12
N ASN A 125 -4.94 -22.81 -4.27
CA ASN A 125 -5.05 -22.99 -2.83
C ASN A 125 -6.49 -23.10 -2.32
N MET A 126 -7.50 -23.14 -3.21
CA MET A 126 -8.91 -23.33 -2.82
C MET A 126 -9.18 -24.61 -2.03
N SER A 127 -8.41 -25.67 -2.28
CA SER A 127 -8.58 -26.99 -1.63
C SER A 127 -8.07 -27.04 -0.18
N LEU A 128 -7.35 -26.01 0.30
CA LEU A 128 -6.84 -25.96 1.66
C LEU A 128 -7.97 -26.00 2.69
N LYS A 129 -7.73 -26.71 3.81
CA LYS A 129 -8.71 -26.87 4.90
C LYS A 129 -8.09 -26.53 6.26
N GLY A 130 -8.96 -26.22 7.22
CA GLY A 130 -8.58 -26.01 8.62
C GLY A 130 -7.53 -24.92 8.79
N GLN A 131 -6.56 -25.15 9.66
CA GLN A 131 -5.53 -24.18 10.01
C GLN A 131 -4.64 -23.75 8.83
N LYS A 132 -4.42 -24.64 7.84
CA LYS A 132 -3.63 -24.29 6.65
C LYS A 132 -4.34 -23.23 5.82
N ARG A 133 -5.66 -23.35 5.67
CA ARG A 133 -6.48 -22.35 4.98
C ARG A 133 -6.45 -21.00 5.70
N VAL A 134 -6.65 -20.99 7.02
CA VAL A 134 -6.62 -19.75 7.81
C VAL A 134 -5.30 -19.00 7.62
N LYS A 135 -4.17 -19.68 7.77
CA LYS A 135 -2.84 -19.09 7.55
C LYS A 135 -2.64 -18.57 6.13
N PHE A 136 -3.13 -19.30 5.14
CA PHE A 136 -3.09 -18.89 3.75
C PHE A 136 -3.90 -17.61 3.51
N LEU A 137 -5.14 -17.53 4.03
CA LEU A 137 -6.00 -16.38 3.89
C LEU A 137 -5.46 -15.14 4.64
N GLU A 138 -4.89 -15.32 5.83
CA GLU A 138 -4.20 -14.25 6.55
C GLU A 138 -3.03 -13.69 5.73
N TYR A 139 -2.20 -14.56 5.15
CA TYR A 139 -1.11 -14.17 4.26
C TYR A 139 -1.63 -13.41 3.04
N MET A 140 -2.68 -13.91 2.38
CA MET A 140 -3.29 -13.25 1.23
C MET A 140 -3.85 -11.86 1.61
N TYR A 141 -4.53 -11.76 2.74
CA TYR A 141 -5.03 -10.47 3.24
C TYR A 141 -3.90 -9.44 3.37
N GLU A 142 -2.81 -9.79 4.02
CA GLU A 142 -1.66 -8.89 4.19
C GLU A 142 -1.11 -8.41 2.84
N LYS A 143 -0.95 -9.31 1.87
CA LYS A 143 -0.40 -8.97 0.54
C LYS A 143 -1.35 -8.10 -0.28
N LEU A 144 -2.63 -8.45 -0.33
CA LEU A 144 -3.63 -7.70 -1.09
C LEU A 144 -3.94 -6.35 -0.44
N TYR A 145 -3.91 -6.29 0.89
CA TYR A 145 -4.03 -5.03 1.61
C TYR A 145 -2.90 -4.04 1.25
N PHE A 146 -1.69 -4.54 1.08
CA PHE A 146 -0.56 -3.72 0.62
C PHE A 146 -0.78 -3.14 -0.78
N ILE A 147 -1.40 -3.90 -1.68
CA ILE A 147 -1.78 -3.42 -3.01
C ILE A 147 -2.84 -2.31 -2.89
N TYR A 148 -3.88 -2.55 -2.09
CA TYR A 148 -4.95 -1.58 -1.84
C TYR A 148 -4.41 -0.27 -1.25
N SER A 149 -3.60 -0.33 -0.21
CA SER A 149 -3.06 0.85 0.46
C SER A 149 -2.18 1.72 -0.44
N ARG A 150 -1.44 1.11 -1.38
CA ARG A 150 -0.67 1.86 -2.38
C ARG A 150 -1.57 2.62 -3.36
N LYS A 151 -2.72 2.05 -3.71
CA LYS A 151 -3.71 2.74 -4.54
C LYS A 151 -4.35 3.91 -3.82
N GLU A 152 -4.62 3.76 -2.54
CA GLU A 152 -5.12 4.82 -1.67
C GLU A 152 -4.14 6.00 -1.59
N LEU A 153 -2.85 5.72 -1.41
CA LEU A 153 -1.79 6.74 -1.47
C LEU A 153 -1.73 7.44 -2.83
N PHE A 154 -1.89 6.68 -3.91
CA PHE A 154 -1.89 7.25 -5.25
C PHE A 154 -3.15 8.08 -5.53
N TYR A 155 -4.29 7.70 -4.98
CA TYR A 155 -5.51 8.49 -5.04
C TYR A 155 -5.32 9.86 -4.37
N TRP A 156 -4.75 9.90 -3.18
CA TRP A 156 -4.44 11.18 -2.50
C TRP A 156 -3.40 12.02 -3.25
N PHE A 157 -2.44 11.38 -3.90
CA PHE A 157 -1.52 12.09 -4.79
C PHE A 157 -2.27 12.78 -5.93
N LEU A 158 -3.24 12.11 -6.56
CA LEU A 158 -4.04 12.71 -7.62
C LEU A 158 -4.95 13.84 -7.12
N GLU A 159 -5.57 13.69 -5.94
CA GLU A 159 -6.34 14.77 -5.30
C GLU A 159 -5.47 16.01 -5.12
N ARG A 160 -4.29 15.82 -4.59
CA ARG A 160 -3.35 16.93 -4.39
C ARG A 160 -2.90 17.57 -5.70
N VAL A 161 -2.71 16.78 -6.76
CA VAL A 161 -2.39 17.32 -8.10
C VAL A 161 -3.53 18.17 -8.63
N GLU A 162 -4.79 17.79 -8.45
CA GLU A 162 -5.95 18.58 -8.87
C GLU A 162 -6.08 19.87 -8.09
N ASP A 163 -5.88 19.84 -6.78
CA ASP A 163 -5.96 21.00 -5.91
C ASP A 163 -4.85 22.03 -6.18
N GLU A 164 -3.62 21.58 -6.38
CA GLU A 164 -2.46 22.46 -6.56
C GLU A 164 -2.27 22.90 -8.03
N TYR A 165 -2.71 22.06 -8.98
CA TYR A 165 -2.57 22.28 -10.42
C TYR A 165 -3.90 22.08 -11.16
N PRO A 166 -4.89 22.95 -11.01
CA PRO A 166 -6.23 22.79 -11.61
C PRO A 166 -6.24 22.63 -13.14
N ILE A 167 -5.16 23.06 -13.80
CA ILE A 167 -4.97 22.86 -15.25
C ILE A 167 -4.79 21.37 -15.61
N ILE A 168 -4.37 20.55 -14.63
CA ILE A 168 -4.18 19.11 -14.77
C ILE A 168 -5.45 18.41 -14.30
N SER A 169 -6.43 18.26 -15.17
CA SER A 169 -7.64 17.50 -14.80
C SER A 169 -7.32 16.01 -14.62
N VAL A 170 -7.44 15.52 -13.39
CA VAL A 170 -7.17 14.12 -13.01
C VAL A 170 -8.43 13.28 -12.83
N ARG A 171 -9.60 13.88 -12.88
CA ARG A 171 -10.89 13.29 -12.50
C ARG A 171 -11.17 11.93 -13.12
N ASN A 172 -10.95 11.78 -14.42
CA ASN A 172 -11.17 10.50 -15.10
C ASN A 172 -10.27 9.38 -14.54
N THR A 173 -9.04 9.73 -14.15
CA THR A 173 -8.08 8.80 -13.57
C THR A 173 -8.44 8.45 -12.14
N GLN A 174 -8.93 9.42 -11.36
CA GLN A 174 -9.44 9.19 -10.01
C GLN A 174 -10.68 8.30 -10.02
N ASP A 175 -11.65 8.56 -10.88
CA ASP A 175 -12.88 7.75 -11.01
C ASP A 175 -12.55 6.28 -11.38
N ALA A 176 -11.57 6.08 -12.26
CA ALA A 176 -11.14 4.74 -12.63
C ALA A 176 -10.40 4.04 -11.48
N LEU A 177 -9.55 4.77 -10.75
CA LEU A 177 -8.83 4.26 -9.59
C LEU A 177 -9.78 3.91 -8.44
N GLU A 178 -10.76 4.76 -8.18
CA GLU A 178 -11.77 4.53 -7.13
C GLU A 178 -12.58 3.24 -7.38
N LYS A 179 -12.97 2.97 -8.63
CA LYS A 179 -13.63 1.70 -8.99
C LYS A 179 -12.77 0.51 -8.64
N THR A 180 -11.51 0.54 -9.07
CA THR A 180 -10.52 -0.50 -8.76
C THR A 180 -10.36 -0.70 -7.24
N MET A 181 -10.23 0.40 -6.49
CA MET A 181 -10.12 0.35 -5.03
C MET A 181 -11.36 -0.26 -4.36
N LYS A 182 -12.56 0.03 -4.85
CA LYS A 182 -13.80 -0.59 -4.36
C LYS A 182 -13.77 -2.11 -4.54
N SER A 183 -13.36 -2.59 -5.69
CA SER A 183 -13.25 -4.04 -5.97
C SER A 183 -12.19 -4.71 -5.09
N TRP A 184 -11.03 -4.10 -4.91
CA TRP A 184 -10.01 -4.59 -3.96
C TRP A 184 -10.54 -4.65 -2.52
N LYS A 185 -11.27 -3.64 -2.07
CA LYS A 185 -11.88 -3.60 -0.73
C LYS A 185 -12.90 -4.72 -0.53
N ILE A 186 -13.66 -5.06 -1.57
CA ILE A 186 -14.60 -6.19 -1.51
C ILE A 186 -13.84 -7.50 -1.34
N ILE A 187 -12.76 -7.75 -2.10
CA ILE A 187 -11.92 -8.95 -1.94
C ILE A 187 -11.37 -9.06 -0.53
N LEU A 188 -10.79 -7.99 0.00
CA LEU A 188 -10.28 -7.97 1.37
C LEU A 188 -11.35 -8.34 2.40
N SER A 189 -12.57 -7.82 2.22
CA SER A 189 -13.70 -8.13 3.09
C SER A 189 -14.12 -9.61 2.97
N LEU A 190 -14.13 -10.17 1.77
CA LEU A 190 -14.44 -11.59 1.55
C LEU A 190 -13.38 -12.51 2.15
N ILE A 191 -12.10 -12.17 2.00
CA ILE A 191 -11.00 -12.94 2.61
C ILE A 191 -11.14 -12.96 4.14
N ILE A 192 -11.40 -11.81 4.77
CA ILE A 192 -11.65 -11.76 6.22
C ILE A 192 -12.82 -12.66 6.60
N LYS A 193 -13.92 -12.58 5.84
CA LYS A 193 -15.11 -13.41 6.09
C LYS A 193 -14.80 -14.90 5.98
N CYS A 194 -14.06 -15.32 4.95
CA CYS A 194 -13.61 -16.70 4.79
C CYS A 194 -12.69 -17.14 5.92
N THR A 195 -11.80 -16.26 6.39
CA THR A 195 -10.89 -16.52 7.51
C THR A 195 -11.66 -16.76 8.80
N ILE A 196 -12.60 -15.88 9.13
CA ILE A 196 -13.40 -15.98 10.38
C ILE A 196 -14.30 -17.23 10.36
N LYS A 197 -14.99 -17.47 9.26
CA LYS A 197 -15.90 -18.61 9.11
C LYS A 197 -15.18 -19.95 8.87
N ASN A 198 -13.92 -19.88 8.49
CA ASN A 198 -13.12 -21.04 8.04
C ASN A 198 -13.82 -21.87 6.95
N THR A 199 -14.45 -21.19 5.97
CA THR A 199 -15.18 -21.79 4.84
C THR A 199 -14.62 -21.32 3.51
N ASN A 200 -14.99 -22.01 2.43
CA ASN A 200 -14.68 -21.63 1.05
C ASN A 200 -15.89 -21.00 0.32
N ASP A 201 -17.00 -20.73 1.01
CA ASP A 201 -18.27 -20.36 0.41
C ASP A 201 -18.21 -19.12 -0.48
N ASP A 202 -17.28 -18.19 -0.18
CA ASP A 202 -17.12 -16.95 -0.93
C ASP A 202 -15.92 -16.98 -1.91
N TYR A 203 -15.23 -18.11 -2.08
CA TYR A 203 -14.04 -18.21 -2.95
C TYR A 203 -14.36 -17.95 -4.42
N GLU A 204 -15.44 -18.54 -4.94
CA GLU A 204 -15.87 -18.29 -6.33
C GLU A 204 -16.15 -16.80 -6.58
N LYS A 205 -16.73 -16.13 -5.59
CA LYS A 205 -16.94 -14.67 -5.67
C LYS A 205 -15.62 -13.90 -5.70
N ILE A 206 -14.61 -14.35 -4.94
CA ILE A 206 -13.28 -13.74 -4.96
C ILE A 206 -12.69 -13.85 -6.37
N LEU A 207 -12.76 -15.01 -7.01
CA LEU A 207 -12.23 -15.21 -8.36
C LEU A 207 -12.96 -14.35 -9.40
N ILE A 208 -14.29 -14.29 -9.35
CA ILE A 208 -15.10 -13.43 -10.23
C ILE A 208 -14.69 -11.95 -10.07
N ILE A 209 -14.47 -11.48 -8.83
CA ILE A 209 -14.06 -10.11 -8.58
C ILE A 209 -12.61 -9.88 -9.03
N MET A 210 -11.73 -10.88 -8.95
CA MET A 210 -10.37 -10.78 -9.50
C MET A 210 -10.38 -10.54 -11.01
N GLU A 211 -11.24 -11.23 -11.77
CA GLU A 211 -11.42 -10.96 -13.21
C GLU A 211 -11.92 -9.53 -13.46
N GLN A 212 -12.89 -9.08 -12.66
CA GLN A 212 -13.38 -7.70 -12.72
C GLN A 212 -12.26 -6.69 -12.44
N ILE A 213 -11.45 -6.92 -11.40
CA ILE A 213 -10.29 -6.09 -11.07
C ILE A 213 -9.33 -6.01 -12.26
N MET A 214 -9.06 -7.11 -12.94
CA MET A 214 -8.18 -7.09 -14.11
C MET A 214 -8.68 -6.12 -15.20
N ALA A 215 -9.98 -6.09 -15.44
CA ALA A 215 -10.57 -5.16 -16.41
C ALA A 215 -10.54 -3.70 -15.91
N GLU A 216 -10.79 -3.48 -14.63
CA GLU A 216 -10.77 -2.15 -14.01
C GLU A 216 -9.34 -1.57 -13.93
N GLU A 217 -8.35 -2.38 -13.56
CA GLU A 217 -6.94 -2.00 -13.59
C GLU A 217 -6.52 -1.56 -14.98
N LYS A 218 -6.89 -2.31 -15.99
CA LYS A 218 -6.60 -1.95 -17.37
C LYS A 218 -7.19 -0.59 -17.76
N ARG A 219 -8.44 -0.32 -17.37
CA ARG A 219 -9.09 0.99 -17.60
C ARG A 219 -8.38 2.12 -16.84
N PHE A 220 -8.02 1.88 -15.58
CA PHE A 220 -7.28 2.83 -14.77
C PHE A 220 -5.94 3.19 -15.43
N TYR A 221 -5.18 2.21 -15.90
CA TYR A 221 -3.90 2.49 -16.56
C TYR A 221 -4.03 3.18 -17.90
N TYR A 222 -5.08 2.93 -18.67
CA TYR A 222 -5.36 3.73 -19.87
C TYR A 222 -5.66 5.19 -19.52
N SER A 223 -6.46 5.44 -18.51
CA SER A 223 -6.75 6.82 -18.06
C SER A 223 -5.49 7.51 -17.52
N LEU A 224 -4.62 6.77 -16.83
CA LEU A 224 -3.34 7.26 -16.33
C LEU A 224 -2.38 7.59 -17.49
N TYR A 225 -2.35 6.77 -18.55
CA TYR A 225 -1.59 7.03 -19.76
C TYR A 225 -2.05 8.32 -20.45
N ASP A 226 -3.36 8.52 -20.58
CA ASP A 226 -3.92 9.75 -21.13
C ASP A 226 -3.62 10.97 -20.26
N LEU A 227 -3.65 10.82 -18.94
CA LEU A 227 -3.24 11.87 -18.00
C LEU A 227 -1.77 12.25 -18.22
N ASN A 228 -0.88 11.26 -18.22
CA ASN A 228 0.55 11.48 -18.42
C ASN A 228 0.85 12.18 -19.76
N ARG A 229 0.15 11.78 -20.83
CA ARG A 229 0.27 12.42 -22.14
C ARG A 229 -0.15 13.90 -22.08
N ARG A 230 -1.23 14.23 -21.38
CA ARG A 230 -1.69 15.62 -21.21
C ARG A 230 -0.71 16.47 -20.39
N VAL A 231 -0.17 15.92 -19.31
CA VAL A 231 0.86 16.60 -18.51
C VAL A 231 2.10 16.88 -19.33
N ASN A 232 2.50 15.97 -20.22
CA ASN A 232 3.63 16.16 -21.13
C ASN A 232 3.40 17.27 -22.20
N LEU A 233 2.17 17.70 -22.42
CA LEU A 233 1.86 18.80 -23.35
C LEU A 233 1.84 20.17 -22.68
N ILE A 234 1.82 20.21 -21.34
CA ILE A 234 1.83 21.45 -20.54
C ILE A 234 3.25 21.95 -20.29
N THR A 235 4.22 21.03 -20.33
CA THR A 235 5.66 21.31 -20.17
C THR A 235 6.35 21.49 -21.51
#